data_3e61cccaf75e46d27800027b6b1533f9
#
_entry.id   3e61cccaf75e46d27800027b6b1533f9
#
_cell.length_a   1.000
_cell.length_b   1.000
_cell.length_c   1.000
_cell.angle_alpha   90.00
_cell.angle_beta   90.00
_cell.angle_gamma   90.00
#
_symmetry.space_group_name_H-M   'P 1'
#
loop_
_entity.id
_entity.type
_entity.pdbx_description
1 polymer ?
#
loop_
_entity_poly.entity_id
_entity_poly.type
_entity_poly.pdbx_seq_one_letter_code
_entity_poly.pdbx_strand_id
1 'polypeptide(L)'
;MELRHLQYFKTVAEELHFGRAAAKLNMTQPPLSQQIKQLEEELGFPLFHRSSRAVELTTAGNVFLGQITSVLNQLDRAVDTARHTARGELGKIIVGFVGTATYEILPPAIKEFRAVFPSIDIELRQLSAPNQLTALLNGDIDVGFSHPPVTNCELISRSLKTSECVFAVPKNHHLAEKPAISMSDIKNEPIISLSKEAWPSLYEDFIQICNKNGFHPNIVQESTEYQMVIGLVTAGIGIAVVPDSAKRLFNLDVLYKKFAQDQLTAEWILSYKRENHNPALFHLVHHVLERTDLF
;
A
#
# COMPACT_ATOMS: atom_id res chain seq x y z
N MET A 1 -26.27 3.27 -22.83
CA MET A 1 -25.25 3.73 -21.85
C MET A 1 -24.01 4.18 -22.60
N GLU A 2 -23.49 5.38 -22.30
CA GLU A 2 -22.32 5.97 -22.94
C GLU A 2 -21.25 6.24 -21.87
N LEU A 3 -19.99 6.35 -22.29
CA LEU A 3 -18.87 6.57 -21.40
C LEU A 3 -19.01 7.83 -20.53
N ARG A 4 -19.59 8.91 -21.12
CA ARG A 4 -19.86 10.15 -20.39
C ARG A 4 -20.84 9.95 -19.23
N HIS A 5 -21.82 9.04 -19.35
CA HIS A 5 -22.75 8.74 -18.25
C HIS A 5 -21.99 8.13 -17.05
N LEU A 6 -20.99 7.27 -17.31
CA LEU A 6 -20.16 6.65 -16.27
C LEU A 6 -19.28 7.70 -15.58
N GLN A 7 -18.69 8.64 -16.34
CA GLN A 7 -17.92 9.75 -15.79
C GLN A 7 -18.79 10.68 -14.93
N TYR A 8 -20.00 11.00 -15.41
CA TYR A 8 -20.96 11.81 -14.65
C TYR A 8 -21.37 11.13 -13.35
N PHE A 9 -21.70 9.85 -13.41
CA PHE A 9 -22.02 9.07 -12.23
C PHE A 9 -20.86 9.06 -11.22
N LYS A 10 -19.64 8.75 -11.66
CA LYS A 10 -18.45 8.77 -10.79
C LYS A 10 -18.27 10.12 -10.12
N THR A 11 -18.36 11.22 -10.88
CA THR A 11 -18.20 12.58 -10.33
C THR A 11 -19.29 12.93 -9.31
N VAL A 12 -20.55 12.54 -9.56
CA VAL A 12 -21.63 12.75 -8.59
C VAL A 12 -21.42 11.90 -7.34
N ALA A 13 -20.93 10.67 -7.48
CA ALA A 13 -20.65 9.76 -6.38
C ALA A 13 -19.49 10.26 -5.48
N GLU A 14 -18.48 10.87 -6.08
CA GLU A 14 -17.34 11.47 -5.34
C GLU A 14 -17.79 12.75 -4.59
N GLU A 15 -18.61 13.60 -5.22
CA GLU A 15 -19.03 14.87 -4.66
C GLU A 15 -20.22 14.76 -3.69
N LEU A 16 -21.03 13.70 -3.81
CA LEU A 16 -22.31 13.51 -3.11
C LEU A 16 -23.21 14.77 -3.17
N HIS A 17 -23.07 15.55 -4.27
CA HIS A 17 -23.78 16.80 -4.48
C HIS A 17 -23.83 17.16 -5.96
N PHE A 18 -25.01 17.12 -6.56
CA PHE A 18 -25.20 17.38 -7.99
C PHE A 18 -24.69 18.74 -8.48
N GLY A 19 -24.86 19.80 -7.65
CA GLY A 19 -24.38 21.15 -8.02
C GLY A 19 -22.86 21.24 -8.06
N ARG A 20 -22.14 20.66 -7.08
CA ARG A 20 -20.67 20.61 -7.08
C ARG A 20 -20.16 19.74 -8.22
N ALA A 21 -20.77 18.57 -8.43
CA ALA A 21 -20.43 17.69 -9.53
C ALA A 21 -20.62 18.37 -10.90
N ALA A 22 -21.72 19.09 -11.09
CA ALA A 22 -21.98 19.85 -12.32
C ALA A 22 -20.92 20.94 -12.56
N ALA A 23 -20.56 21.69 -11.50
CA ALA A 23 -19.50 22.69 -11.58
C ALA A 23 -18.14 22.06 -11.97
N LYS A 24 -17.79 20.91 -11.38
CA LYS A 24 -16.57 20.15 -11.70
C LYS A 24 -16.55 19.63 -13.14
N LEU A 25 -17.73 19.33 -13.69
CA LEU A 25 -17.92 18.87 -15.08
C LEU A 25 -18.12 20.03 -16.08
N ASN A 26 -18.02 21.30 -15.65
CA ASN A 26 -18.26 22.49 -16.46
C ASN A 26 -19.64 22.50 -17.13
N MET A 27 -20.67 22.07 -16.40
CA MET A 27 -22.03 22.01 -16.86
C MET A 27 -23.03 22.52 -15.79
N THR A 28 -24.30 22.71 -16.16
CA THR A 28 -25.36 23.05 -15.21
C THR A 28 -25.96 21.79 -14.59
N GLN A 29 -26.54 21.92 -13.39
CA GLN A 29 -27.11 20.79 -12.64
C GLN A 29 -28.26 20.06 -13.37
N PRO A 30 -29.24 20.74 -14.04
CA PRO A 30 -30.36 20.05 -14.65
C PRO A 30 -29.98 18.98 -15.68
N PRO A 31 -29.10 19.25 -16.67
CA PRO A 31 -28.69 18.22 -17.62
C PRO A 31 -27.91 17.08 -16.96
N LEU A 32 -27.08 17.34 -15.93
CA LEU A 32 -26.38 16.29 -15.19
C LEU A 32 -27.38 15.35 -14.50
N SER A 33 -28.38 15.94 -13.83
CA SER A 33 -29.43 15.15 -13.13
C SER A 33 -30.22 14.28 -14.12
N GLN A 34 -30.52 14.80 -15.32
CA GLN A 34 -31.21 14.06 -16.37
C GLN A 34 -30.36 12.90 -16.89
N GLN A 35 -29.06 13.10 -17.11
CA GLN A 35 -28.14 12.04 -17.59
C GLN A 35 -27.96 10.92 -16.55
N ILE A 36 -27.92 11.26 -15.27
CA ILE A 36 -27.89 10.25 -14.20
C ILE A 36 -29.19 9.46 -14.16
N LYS A 37 -30.35 10.16 -14.29
CA LYS A 37 -31.65 9.48 -14.32
C LYS A 37 -31.76 8.53 -15.51
N GLN A 38 -31.30 8.94 -16.68
CA GLN A 38 -31.27 8.09 -17.87
C GLN A 38 -30.38 6.86 -17.64
N LEU A 39 -29.22 7.02 -16.99
CA LEU A 39 -28.35 5.91 -16.64
C LEU A 39 -29.06 4.93 -15.69
N GLU A 40 -29.73 5.41 -14.64
CA GLU A 40 -30.50 4.58 -13.71
C GLU A 40 -31.64 3.83 -14.41
N GLU A 41 -32.33 4.47 -15.36
CA GLU A 41 -33.38 3.85 -16.18
C GLU A 41 -32.82 2.74 -17.08
N GLU A 42 -31.68 2.97 -17.73
CA GLU A 42 -31.00 1.95 -18.57
C GLU A 42 -30.48 0.76 -17.74
N LEU A 43 -30.02 1.00 -16.51
CA LEU A 43 -29.53 -0.04 -15.61
C LEU A 43 -30.67 -0.81 -14.93
N GLY A 44 -31.86 -0.22 -14.83
CA GLY A 44 -33.02 -0.83 -14.18
C GLY A 44 -33.03 -0.74 -12.66
N PHE A 45 -32.10 0.02 -12.06
CA PHE A 45 -32.05 0.25 -10.61
C PHE A 45 -31.45 1.61 -10.27
N PRO A 46 -31.84 2.20 -9.08
CA PRO A 46 -31.32 3.49 -8.66
C PRO A 46 -29.87 3.35 -8.16
N LEU A 47 -29.05 4.34 -8.50
CA LEU A 47 -27.66 4.48 -8.02
C LEU A 47 -27.54 5.39 -6.81
N PHE A 48 -28.49 6.35 -6.68
CA PHE A 48 -28.51 7.31 -5.59
C PHE A 48 -29.84 7.30 -4.83
N HIS A 49 -29.76 7.42 -3.51
CA HIS A 49 -30.86 7.90 -2.68
C HIS A 49 -30.85 9.42 -2.71
N ARG A 50 -31.96 10.01 -3.15
CA ARG A 50 -32.12 11.47 -3.27
C ARG A 50 -33.13 11.96 -2.24
N SER A 51 -32.70 12.80 -1.33
CA SER A 51 -33.57 13.52 -0.44
C SER A 51 -33.38 15.04 -0.62
N SER A 52 -34.27 15.84 -0.05
CA SER A 52 -34.10 17.29 -0.07
C SER A 52 -32.87 17.80 0.68
N ARG A 53 -32.19 16.92 1.46
CA ARG A 53 -31.08 17.29 2.35
C ARG A 53 -29.77 16.56 2.05
N ALA A 54 -29.83 15.42 1.36
CA ALA A 54 -28.64 14.60 1.11
C ALA A 54 -28.75 13.80 -0.20
N VAL A 55 -27.60 13.54 -0.80
CA VAL A 55 -27.40 12.58 -1.90
C VAL A 55 -26.48 11.50 -1.37
N GLU A 56 -26.93 10.26 -1.38
CA GLU A 56 -26.17 9.11 -0.89
C GLU A 56 -26.21 7.99 -1.93
N LEU A 57 -25.16 7.18 -2.00
CA LEU A 57 -25.15 6.01 -2.86
C LEU A 57 -26.06 4.91 -2.31
N THR A 58 -26.78 4.23 -3.21
CA THR A 58 -27.44 2.96 -2.88
C THR A 58 -26.37 1.85 -2.73
N THR A 59 -26.75 0.68 -2.18
CA THR A 59 -25.88 -0.49 -2.15
C THR A 59 -25.42 -0.86 -3.57
N ALA A 60 -26.35 -0.84 -4.54
CA ALA A 60 -26.06 -1.07 -5.94
C ALA A 60 -25.13 0.02 -6.51
N GLY A 61 -25.35 1.29 -6.15
CA GLY A 61 -24.50 2.42 -6.52
C GLY A 61 -23.06 2.28 -6.03
N ASN A 62 -22.85 1.81 -4.79
CA ASN A 62 -21.51 1.56 -4.26
C ASN A 62 -20.79 0.45 -5.02
N VAL A 63 -21.46 -0.67 -5.28
CA VAL A 63 -20.90 -1.78 -6.07
C VAL A 63 -20.58 -1.30 -7.49
N PHE A 64 -21.51 -0.57 -8.11
CA PHE A 64 -21.34 -0.04 -9.45
C PHE A 64 -20.19 0.97 -9.54
N LEU A 65 -20.02 1.84 -8.53
CA LEU A 65 -18.91 2.80 -8.45
C LEU A 65 -17.54 2.10 -8.50
N GLY A 66 -17.36 1.01 -7.72
CA GLY A 66 -16.13 0.22 -7.75
C GLY A 66 -15.83 -0.34 -9.14
N GLN A 67 -16.82 -0.95 -9.78
CA GLN A 67 -16.67 -1.54 -11.13
C GLN A 67 -16.39 -0.46 -12.20
N ILE A 68 -17.13 0.65 -12.17
CA ILE A 68 -16.96 1.74 -13.14
C ILE A 68 -15.62 2.45 -12.99
N THR A 69 -15.15 2.63 -11.77
CA THR A 69 -13.82 3.19 -11.53
C THR A 69 -12.73 2.33 -12.20
N SER A 70 -12.83 1.01 -12.07
CA SER A 70 -11.93 0.08 -12.76
C SER A 70 -11.98 0.23 -14.29
N VAL A 71 -13.18 0.28 -14.87
CA VAL A 71 -13.38 0.40 -16.33
C VAL A 71 -12.80 1.72 -16.85
N LEU A 72 -13.08 2.85 -16.20
CA LEU A 72 -12.56 4.16 -16.60
C LEU A 72 -11.03 4.20 -16.53
N ASN A 73 -10.44 3.65 -15.48
CA ASN A 73 -8.99 3.56 -15.37
C ASN A 73 -8.36 2.67 -16.45
N GLN A 74 -9.02 1.57 -16.84
CA GLN A 74 -8.56 0.74 -17.96
C GLN A 74 -8.60 1.50 -19.29
N LEU A 75 -9.64 2.30 -19.53
CA LEU A 75 -9.76 3.12 -20.73
C LEU A 75 -8.64 4.18 -20.81
N ASP A 76 -8.43 4.92 -19.71
CA ASP A 76 -7.37 5.92 -19.64
C ASP A 76 -5.99 5.30 -19.94
N ARG A 77 -5.71 4.12 -19.39
CA ARG A 77 -4.50 3.35 -19.69
C ARG A 77 -4.39 2.95 -21.15
N ALA A 78 -5.47 2.49 -21.75
CA ALA A 78 -5.47 2.11 -23.17
C ALA A 78 -5.13 3.32 -24.06
N VAL A 79 -5.71 4.49 -23.76
CA VAL A 79 -5.43 5.75 -24.46
C VAL A 79 -3.97 6.16 -24.24
N ASP A 80 -3.46 6.10 -23.02
CA ASP A 80 -2.08 6.47 -22.72
C ASP A 80 -1.09 5.50 -23.38
N THR A 81 -1.36 4.20 -23.33
CA THR A 81 -0.54 3.20 -24.04
C THR A 81 -0.49 3.49 -25.54
N ALA A 82 -1.64 3.79 -26.16
CA ALA A 82 -1.69 4.14 -27.57
C ALA A 82 -0.91 5.44 -27.88
N ARG A 83 -1.02 6.45 -27.04
CA ARG A 83 -0.27 7.71 -27.16
C ARG A 83 1.24 7.48 -27.06
N HIS A 84 1.68 6.72 -26.07
CA HIS A 84 3.10 6.42 -25.89
C HIS A 84 3.66 5.59 -27.04
N THR A 85 2.88 4.62 -27.55
CA THR A 85 3.25 3.86 -28.75
C THR A 85 3.36 4.77 -29.98
N ALA A 86 2.39 5.69 -30.16
CA ALA A 86 2.41 6.64 -31.27
C ALA A 86 3.57 7.65 -31.22
N ARG A 87 4.09 7.93 -29.99
CA ARG A 87 5.25 8.82 -29.78
C ARG A 87 6.59 8.09 -29.74
N GLY A 88 6.60 6.76 -29.88
CA GLY A 88 7.80 5.95 -29.69
C GLY A 88 8.29 5.88 -28.24
N GLU A 89 7.48 6.29 -27.27
CA GLU A 89 7.75 6.26 -25.84
C GLU A 89 7.27 4.90 -25.29
N LEU A 90 8.18 4.11 -24.72
CA LEU A 90 7.90 2.72 -24.32
C LEU A 90 7.36 2.63 -22.90
N GLY A 91 6.05 2.86 -22.75
CA GLY A 91 5.28 2.40 -21.58
C GLY A 91 5.35 3.27 -20.33
N LYS A 92 4.37 3.04 -19.44
CA LYS A 92 4.29 3.62 -18.11
C LYS A 92 3.94 2.52 -17.12
N ILE A 93 4.55 2.55 -15.94
CA ILE A 93 4.24 1.64 -14.83
C ILE A 93 3.79 2.47 -13.64
N ILE A 94 2.66 2.11 -13.06
CA ILE A 94 2.18 2.69 -11.81
C ILE A 94 2.51 1.73 -10.67
N VAL A 95 3.41 2.15 -9.80
CA VAL A 95 3.95 1.35 -8.69
C VAL A 95 3.31 1.79 -7.40
N GLY A 96 2.53 0.90 -6.77
CA GLY A 96 2.09 1.06 -5.39
C GLY A 96 3.16 0.62 -4.40
N PHE A 97 3.27 1.29 -3.26
CA PHE A 97 4.22 0.90 -2.23
C PHE A 97 3.73 1.30 -0.84
N VAL A 98 4.05 0.50 0.18
CA VAL A 98 3.89 0.90 1.59
C VAL A 98 5.01 1.85 1.99
N GLY A 99 4.75 2.78 2.92
CA GLY A 99 5.75 3.80 3.33
C GLY A 99 7.09 3.20 3.72
N THR A 100 7.09 2.06 4.40
CA THR A 100 8.29 1.33 4.81
C THR A 100 9.17 0.86 3.64
N ALA A 101 8.61 0.65 2.44
CA ALA A 101 9.37 0.23 1.25
C ALA A 101 10.39 1.28 0.78
N THR A 102 10.16 2.56 1.09
CA THR A 102 11.05 3.66 0.72
C THR A 102 12.43 3.58 1.38
N TYR A 103 12.56 2.78 2.41
CA TYR A 103 13.79 2.69 3.19
C TYR A 103 14.70 1.53 2.77
N GLU A 104 14.17 0.55 2.06
CA GLU A 104 14.92 -0.66 1.80
C GLU A 104 14.79 -1.12 0.34
N ILE A 105 13.57 -1.39 -0.10
CA ILE A 105 13.28 -2.13 -1.33
C ILE A 105 13.12 -1.20 -2.53
N LEU A 106 12.33 -0.14 -2.38
CA LEU A 106 11.90 0.68 -3.50
C LEU A 106 13.03 1.48 -4.16
N PRO A 107 13.91 2.21 -3.41
CA PRO A 107 14.95 3.03 -4.03
C PRO A 107 15.92 2.23 -4.91
N PRO A 108 16.52 1.10 -4.46
CA PRO A 108 17.41 0.34 -5.32
C PRO A 108 16.66 -0.25 -6.53
N ALA A 109 15.45 -0.80 -6.35
CA ALA A 109 14.65 -1.34 -7.44
C ALA A 109 14.39 -0.30 -8.54
N ILE A 110 13.94 0.91 -8.15
CA ILE A 110 13.62 1.97 -9.11
C ILE A 110 14.88 2.54 -9.76
N LYS A 111 15.97 2.73 -9.00
CA LYS A 111 17.24 3.24 -9.53
C LYS A 111 17.80 2.35 -10.62
N GLU A 112 17.89 1.06 -10.34
CA GLU A 112 18.45 0.07 -11.28
C GLU A 112 17.54 -0.10 -12.50
N PHE A 113 16.23 -0.20 -12.28
CA PHE A 113 15.28 -0.30 -13.37
C PHE A 113 15.35 0.89 -14.33
N ARG A 114 15.39 2.12 -13.81
CA ARG A 114 15.52 3.33 -14.64
C ARG A 114 16.85 3.42 -15.39
N ALA A 115 17.91 2.86 -14.85
CA ALA A 115 19.20 2.80 -15.53
C ALA A 115 19.16 1.90 -16.78
N VAL A 116 18.39 0.81 -16.73
CA VAL A 116 18.25 -0.16 -17.83
C VAL A 116 17.15 0.22 -18.81
N PHE A 117 16.04 0.78 -18.29
CA PHE A 117 14.84 1.12 -19.07
C PHE A 117 14.49 2.61 -18.93
N PRO A 118 15.33 3.54 -19.42
CA PRO A 118 15.13 4.99 -19.20
C PRO A 118 13.89 5.55 -19.90
N SER A 119 13.35 4.85 -20.90
CA SER A 119 12.15 5.26 -21.66
C SER A 119 10.83 4.77 -21.04
N ILE A 120 10.88 4.04 -19.92
CA ILE A 120 9.69 3.65 -19.19
C ILE A 120 9.42 4.66 -18.08
N ASP A 121 8.27 5.30 -18.13
CA ASP A 121 7.84 6.21 -17.06
C ASP A 121 7.37 5.43 -15.82
N ILE A 122 7.75 5.90 -14.63
CA ILE A 122 7.38 5.28 -13.36
C ILE A 122 6.62 6.31 -12.52
N GLU A 123 5.35 6.01 -12.26
CA GLU A 123 4.55 6.75 -11.29
C GLU A 123 4.52 5.98 -9.96
N LEU A 124 4.91 6.65 -8.88
CA LEU A 124 4.95 6.07 -7.53
C LEU A 124 3.72 6.52 -6.72
N ARG A 125 2.98 5.56 -6.13
CA ARG A 125 1.82 5.81 -5.28
C ARG A 125 1.99 5.17 -3.92
N GLN A 126 2.08 5.96 -2.87
CA GLN A 126 2.07 5.44 -1.51
C GLN A 126 0.66 5.01 -1.12
N LEU A 127 0.51 3.73 -0.79
CA LEU A 127 -0.76 3.10 -0.42
C LEU A 127 -0.52 2.08 0.69
N SER A 128 -1.45 1.96 1.63
CA SER A 128 -1.46 0.85 2.59
C SER A 128 -1.63 -0.50 1.87
N ALA A 129 -1.21 -1.60 2.49
CA ALA A 129 -1.30 -2.93 1.87
C ALA A 129 -2.75 -3.31 1.45
N PRO A 130 -3.81 -3.04 2.26
CA PRO A 130 -5.19 -3.26 1.83
C PRO A 130 -5.59 -2.39 0.63
N ASN A 131 -5.16 -1.13 0.59
CA ASN A 131 -5.45 -0.23 -0.52
C ASN A 131 -4.70 -0.64 -1.79
N GLN A 132 -3.48 -1.19 -1.68
CA GLN A 132 -2.76 -1.75 -2.83
C GLN A 132 -3.49 -2.96 -3.41
N LEU A 133 -4.03 -3.85 -2.56
CA LEU A 133 -4.84 -4.98 -3.02
C LEU A 133 -6.01 -4.51 -3.89
N THR A 134 -6.78 -3.55 -3.39
CA THR A 134 -7.91 -2.96 -4.13
C THR A 134 -7.45 -2.30 -5.43
N ALA A 135 -6.38 -1.50 -5.36
CA ALA A 135 -5.84 -0.77 -6.51
C ALA A 135 -5.28 -1.72 -7.60
N LEU A 136 -4.66 -2.84 -7.21
CA LEU A 136 -4.21 -3.90 -8.14
C LEU A 136 -5.40 -4.55 -8.86
N LEU A 137 -6.44 -4.93 -8.12
CA LEU A 137 -7.63 -5.57 -8.69
C LEU A 137 -8.37 -4.63 -9.65
N ASN A 138 -8.50 -3.35 -9.28
CA ASN A 138 -9.10 -2.32 -10.12
C ASN A 138 -8.22 -1.92 -11.31
N GLY A 139 -6.93 -2.25 -11.26
CA GLY A 139 -5.97 -1.78 -12.25
C GLY A 139 -5.54 -0.32 -12.07
N ASP A 140 -5.72 0.28 -10.88
CA ASP A 140 -5.24 1.63 -10.54
C ASP A 140 -3.72 1.70 -10.39
N ILE A 141 -3.09 0.57 -10.03
CA ILE A 141 -1.66 0.34 -10.03
C ILE A 141 -1.33 -0.95 -10.78
N ASP A 142 -0.14 -1.04 -11.33
CA ASP A 142 0.34 -2.22 -12.07
C ASP A 142 1.02 -3.23 -11.16
N VAL A 143 1.72 -2.75 -10.15
CA VAL A 143 2.52 -3.55 -9.21
C VAL A 143 2.51 -2.91 -7.83
N GLY A 144 2.57 -3.73 -6.79
CA GLY A 144 2.64 -3.30 -5.41
C GLY A 144 3.85 -3.88 -4.68
N PHE A 145 4.58 -3.04 -3.96
CA PHE A 145 5.61 -3.45 -3.00
C PHE A 145 5.03 -3.36 -1.60
N SER A 146 4.87 -4.50 -0.96
CA SER A 146 4.19 -4.59 0.34
C SER A 146 4.72 -5.75 1.19
N HIS A 147 3.99 -6.07 2.24
CA HIS A 147 4.24 -7.17 3.16
C HIS A 147 3.18 -8.25 3.01
N PRO A 148 3.52 -9.54 3.26
CA PRO A 148 2.52 -10.60 3.31
C PRO A 148 1.57 -10.42 4.51
N PRO A 149 0.37 -11.05 4.49
CA PRO A 149 -0.14 -11.88 3.42
C PRO A 149 -0.89 -11.08 2.34
N VAL A 150 -0.73 -11.46 1.08
CA VAL A 150 -1.63 -11.05 0.00
C VAL A 150 -2.28 -12.31 -0.56
N THR A 151 -3.52 -12.57 -0.14
CA THR A 151 -4.28 -13.76 -0.52
C THR A 151 -5.41 -13.38 -1.47
N ASN A 152 -5.13 -13.44 -2.77
CA ASN A 152 -6.14 -13.28 -3.80
C ASN A 152 -5.73 -14.10 -5.03
N CYS A 153 -6.66 -14.89 -5.60
CA CYS A 153 -6.37 -15.78 -6.74
C CYS A 153 -6.09 -15.03 -8.06
N GLU A 154 -6.53 -13.79 -8.18
CA GLU A 154 -6.25 -12.93 -9.34
C GLU A 154 -4.85 -12.30 -9.30
N LEU A 155 -4.19 -12.32 -8.14
CA LEU A 155 -2.87 -11.75 -7.96
C LEU A 155 -1.77 -12.81 -7.97
N ILE A 156 -0.61 -12.40 -8.43
CA ILE A 156 0.64 -13.13 -8.26
C ILE A 156 1.46 -12.33 -7.26
N SER A 157 1.89 -12.99 -6.18
CA SER A 157 2.82 -12.44 -5.20
C SER A 157 4.13 -13.20 -5.24
N ARG A 158 5.24 -12.48 -5.21
CA ARG A 158 6.60 -13.03 -5.20
C ARG A 158 7.38 -12.45 -4.03
N SER A 159 8.06 -13.32 -3.29
CA SER A 159 9.01 -12.90 -2.27
C SER A 159 10.19 -12.18 -2.92
N LEU A 160 10.57 -11.04 -2.37
CA LEU A 160 11.72 -10.25 -2.81
C LEU A 160 12.89 -10.42 -1.88
N LYS A 161 12.61 -10.29 -0.57
CA LYS A 161 13.62 -10.31 0.47
C LYS A 161 13.00 -10.71 1.79
N THR A 162 13.77 -11.45 2.57
CA THR A 162 13.51 -11.68 3.99
C THR A 162 14.66 -11.07 4.80
N SER A 163 14.34 -10.21 5.74
CA SER A 163 15.29 -9.52 6.60
C SER A 163 15.12 -10.00 8.05
N GLU A 164 16.23 -10.14 8.77
CA GLU A 164 16.17 -10.37 10.23
C GLU A 164 15.57 -9.15 10.93
N CYS A 165 14.83 -9.38 12.00
CA CYS A 165 14.40 -8.31 12.90
C CYS A 165 15.38 -8.14 14.05
N VAL A 166 15.38 -6.94 14.63
CA VAL A 166 16.20 -6.55 15.77
C VAL A 166 15.38 -5.74 16.76
N PHE A 167 15.82 -5.70 18.00
CA PHE A 167 15.27 -4.78 19.00
C PHE A 167 15.90 -3.40 18.80
N ALA A 168 15.07 -2.38 18.72
CA ALA A 168 15.46 -0.98 18.83
C ALA A 168 15.28 -0.55 20.31
N VAL A 169 16.36 -0.10 20.94
CA VAL A 169 16.43 0.17 22.37
C VAL A 169 17.00 1.56 22.59
N PRO A 170 16.44 2.40 23.50
CA PRO A 170 17.06 3.68 23.86
C PRO A 170 18.49 3.47 24.36
N LYS A 171 19.41 4.35 23.99
CA LYS A 171 20.83 4.24 24.34
C LYS A 171 21.09 4.12 25.85
N ASN A 172 20.25 4.77 26.64
CA ASN A 172 20.36 4.79 28.11
C ASN A 172 19.50 3.72 28.79
N HIS A 173 18.92 2.77 28.03
CA HIS A 173 18.09 1.71 28.57
C HIS A 173 18.96 0.58 29.11
N HIS A 174 18.53 -0.10 30.20
CA HIS A 174 19.31 -1.20 30.81
C HIS A 174 19.59 -2.36 29.83
N LEU A 175 18.72 -2.60 28.86
CA LEU A 175 18.94 -3.59 27.81
C LEU A 175 20.01 -3.17 26.79
N ALA A 176 20.41 -1.90 26.79
CA ALA A 176 21.45 -1.38 25.89
C ALA A 176 22.85 -2.00 26.15
N GLU A 177 23.09 -2.45 27.37
CA GLU A 177 24.36 -3.09 27.78
C GLU A 177 24.45 -4.56 27.33
N LYS A 178 23.32 -5.19 27.00
CA LYS A 178 23.30 -6.59 26.58
C LYS A 178 23.82 -6.75 25.15
N PRO A 179 24.59 -7.79 24.83
CA PRO A 179 25.04 -8.10 23.47
C PRO A 179 23.87 -8.54 22.57
N ALA A 180 22.91 -9.27 23.15
CA ALA A 180 21.67 -9.73 22.54
C ALA A 180 20.54 -9.76 23.56
N ILE A 181 19.30 -9.68 23.13
CA ILE A 181 18.11 -9.60 23.97
C ILE A 181 17.30 -10.89 23.82
N SER A 182 16.95 -11.52 24.92
CA SER A 182 16.06 -12.67 24.95
C SER A 182 14.60 -12.24 25.16
N MET A 183 13.66 -13.12 24.83
CA MET A 183 12.22 -12.84 25.02
C MET A 183 11.87 -12.65 26.51
N SER A 184 12.60 -13.29 27.42
CA SER A 184 12.42 -13.08 28.87
C SER A 184 12.82 -11.69 29.34
N ASP A 185 13.76 -11.05 28.64
CA ASP A 185 14.22 -9.70 28.98
C ASP A 185 13.18 -8.63 28.71
N ILE A 186 12.31 -8.88 27.74
CA ILE A 186 11.30 -7.90 27.29
C ILE A 186 9.92 -8.12 27.92
N LYS A 187 9.76 -9.16 28.74
CA LYS A 187 8.46 -9.56 29.28
C LYS A 187 7.67 -8.43 29.94
N ASN A 188 8.37 -7.53 30.64
CA ASN A 188 7.76 -6.42 31.38
C ASN A 188 8.05 -5.05 30.76
N GLU A 189 8.72 -5.04 29.60
CA GLU A 189 9.08 -3.79 28.96
C GLU A 189 7.89 -3.17 28.21
N PRO A 190 7.81 -1.85 28.19
CA PRO A 190 6.87 -1.16 27.30
C PRO A 190 7.32 -1.33 25.84
N ILE A 191 6.43 -1.87 25.03
CA ILE A 191 6.69 -2.14 23.60
C ILE A 191 6.01 -1.08 22.74
N ILE A 192 6.76 -0.53 21.81
CA ILE A 192 6.25 0.28 20.70
C ILE A 192 6.22 -0.63 19.48
N SER A 193 5.06 -0.81 18.85
CA SER A 193 4.89 -1.73 17.74
C SER A 193 4.52 -1.02 16.46
N LEU A 194 4.90 -1.59 15.33
CA LEU A 194 4.16 -1.33 14.10
C LEU A 194 2.76 -1.92 14.27
N SER A 195 1.75 -1.18 13.80
CA SER A 195 0.37 -1.63 13.91
C SER A 195 0.12 -2.86 13.03
N LYS A 196 -0.84 -3.69 13.44
CA LYS A 196 -1.29 -4.83 12.63
C LYS A 196 -1.72 -4.41 11.21
N GLU A 197 -2.28 -3.21 11.06
CA GLU A 197 -2.69 -2.68 9.76
C GLU A 197 -1.48 -2.38 8.84
N ALA A 198 -0.39 -1.88 9.42
CA ALA A 198 0.81 -1.54 8.67
C ALA A 198 1.58 -2.79 8.21
N TRP A 199 1.72 -3.78 9.11
CA TRP A 199 2.46 -5.01 8.82
C TRP A 199 1.86 -6.21 9.54
N PRO A 200 0.80 -6.82 8.99
CA PRO A 200 0.05 -7.89 9.67
C PRO A 200 0.90 -9.07 10.10
N SER A 201 1.75 -9.61 9.21
CA SER A 201 2.57 -10.78 9.50
C SER A 201 3.58 -10.51 10.60
N LEU A 202 4.33 -9.42 10.54
CA LEU A 202 5.32 -9.06 11.56
C LEU A 202 4.68 -8.88 12.94
N TYR A 203 3.52 -8.21 12.99
CA TYR A 203 2.77 -8.02 14.22
C TYR A 203 2.32 -9.36 14.82
N GLU A 204 1.69 -10.21 14.02
CA GLU A 204 1.18 -11.50 14.45
C GLU A 204 2.31 -12.44 14.90
N ASP A 205 3.40 -12.50 14.14
CA ASP A 205 4.56 -13.32 14.46
C ASP A 205 5.22 -12.88 15.77
N PHE A 206 5.31 -11.56 16.02
CA PHE A 206 5.83 -11.04 17.29
C PHE A 206 4.93 -11.43 18.46
N ILE A 207 3.61 -11.28 18.34
CA ILE A 207 2.66 -11.73 19.37
C ILE A 207 2.77 -13.24 19.60
N GLN A 208 2.89 -14.05 18.56
CA GLN A 208 3.03 -15.50 18.66
C GLN A 208 4.31 -15.90 19.41
N ILE A 209 5.43 -15.26 19.09
CA ILE A 209 6.72 -15.51 19.78
C ILE A 209 6.61 -15.15 21.27
N CYS A 210 5.99 -14.03 21.62
CA CYS A 210 5.75 -13.65 23.01
C CYS A 210 4.89 -14.70 23.74
N ASN A 211 3.77 -15.11 23.14
CA ASN A 211 2.88 -16.13 23.71
C ASN A 211 3.59 -17.49 23.89
N LYS A 212 4.41 -17.91 22.93
CA LYS A 212 5.23 -19.13 23.02
C LYS A 212 6.21 -19.09 24.20
N ASN A 213 6.72 -17.90 24.53
CA ASN A 213 7.59 -17.65 25.67
C ASN A 213 6.81 -17.36 26.98
N GLY A 214 5.50 -17.58 27.01
CA GLY A 214 4.68 -17.54 28.23
C GLY A 214 4.28 -16.14 28.70
N PHE A 215 4.25 -15.14 27.80
CA PHE A 215 3.78 -13.80 28.15
C PHE A 215 3.10 -13.11 26.95
N HIS A 216 2.28 -12.10 27.24
CA HIS A 216 1.72 -11.20 26.24
C HIS A 216 2.49 -9.86 26.29
N PRO A 217 2.90 -9.28 25.14
CA PRO A 217 3.68 -8.05 25.16
C PRO A 217 2.85 -6.87 25.67
N ASN A 218 3.46 -5.99 26.46
CA ASN A 218 2.86 -4.75 26.91
C ASN A 218 2.99 -3.67 25.84
N ILE A 219 2.13 -3.69 24.82
CA ILE A 219 2.13 -2.71 23.75
C ILE A 219 1.52 -1.40 24.26
N VAL A 220 2.37 -0.39 24.45
CA VAL A 220 1.97 0.93 24.98
C VAL A 220 1.66 1.93 23.87
N GLN A 221 2.17 1.70 22.65
CA GLN A 221 1.94 2.54 21.50
C GLN A 221 2.06 1.74 20.20
N GLU A 222 1.19 2.07 19.24
CA GLU A 222 1.26 1.56 17.86
C GLU A 222 1.44 2.70 16.87
N SER A 223 2.10 2.41 15.74
CA SER A 223 2.28 3.33 14.63
C SER A 223 2.27 2.59 13.30
N THR A 224 1.88 3.28 12.24
CA THR A 224 1.96 2.78 10.87
C THR A 224 3.32 3.03 10.21
N GLU A 225 4.17 3.86 10.82
CA GLU A 225 5.43 4.33 10.23
C GLU A 225 6.64 4.07 11.13
N TYR A 226 7.72 3.55 10.55
CA TYR A 226 8.97 3.29 11.29
C TYR A 226 9.56 4.55 11.94
N GLN A 227 9.49 5.69 11.24
CA GLN A 227 10.04 6.93 11.79
C GLN A 227 9.42 7.25 13.14
N MET A 228 8.11 7.08 13.25
CA MET A 228 7.41 7.32 14.51
C MET A 228 7.82 6.31 15.56
N VAL A 229 7.90 5.01 15.22
CA VAL A 229 8.36 3.96 16.13
C VAL A 229 9.75 4.29 16.67
N ILE A 230 10.72 4.58 15.80
CA ILE A 230 12.10 4.91 16.21
C ILE A 230 12.16 6.22 16.99
N GLY A 231 11.35 7.22 16.58
CA GLY A 231 11.24 8.49 17.32
C GLY A 231 10.75 8.28 18.77
N LEU A 232 9.75 7.44 18.98
CA LEU A 232 9.22 7.12 20.31
C LEU A 232 10.21 6.29 21.15
N VAL A 233 10.96 5.38 20.50
CA VAL A 233 12.09 4.69 21.17
C VAL A 233 13.15 5.70 21.62
N THR A 234 13.52 6.63 20.75
CA THR A 234 14.48 7.71 21.10
C THR A 234 13.98 8.54 22.29
N ALA A 235 12.68 8.80 22.37
CA ALA A 235 12.06 9.53 23.46
C ALA A 235 11.99 8.70 24.79
N GLY A 236 12.43 7.44 24.78
CA GLY A 236 12.46 6.58 25.97
C GLY A 236 11.08 6.04 26.40
N ILE A 237 10.07 6.07 25.50
CA ILE A 237 8.70 5.58 25.80
C ILE A 237 8.70 4.06 25.92
N GLY A 238 9.58 3.36 25.19
CA GLY A 238 9.68 1.91 25.21
C GLY A 238 10.74 1.40 24.25
N ILE A 239 10.72 0.10 24.02
CA ILE A 239 11.55 -0.58 23.02
C ILE A 239 10.68 -1.04 21.85
N ALA A 240 11.30 -1.35 20.72
CA ALA A 240 10.56 -1.82 19.54
C ALA A 240 11.25 -3.01 18.88
N VAL A 241 10.49 -3.80 18.12
CA VAL A 241 11.01 -4.78 17.17
C VAL A 241 10.83 -4.21 15.76
N VAL A 242 11.93 -4.16 15.02
CA VAL A 242 11.98 -3.60 13.67
C VAL A 242 12.90 -4.44 12.78
N PRO A 243 12.74 -4.44 11.46
CA PRO A 243 13.72 -5.03 10.55
C PRO A 243 15.11 -4.39 10.72
N ASP A 244 16.16 -5.17 10.49
CA ASP A 244 17.55 -4.70 10.60
C ASP A 244 17.86 -3.49 9.70
N SER A 245 17.16 -3.37 8.59
CA SER A 245 17.26 -2.21 7.69
C SER A 245 16.92 -0.88 8.36
N ALA A 246 16.13 -0.88 9.42
CA ALA A 246 15.81 0.33 10.20
C ALA A 246 17.06 1.04 10.75
N LYS A 247 18.18 0.33 10.92
CA LYS A 247 19.48 0.90 11.31
C LYS A 247 19.99 1.97 10.35
N ARG A 248 19.59 1.90 9.09
CA ARG A 248 20.05 2.81 8.03
C ARG A 248 19.31 4.14 8.05
N LEU A 249 18.17 4.22 8.76
CA LEU A 249 17.25 5.33 8.64
C LEU A 249 17.65 6.57 9.44
N PHE A 250 18.20 6.38 10.62
CA PHE A 250 18.47 7.48 11.54
C PHE A 250 19.71 7.23 12.37
N ASN A 251 20.56 8.26 12.46
CA ASN A 251 21.63 8.31 13.43
C ASN A 251 21.09 8.92 14.75
N LEU A 252 20.11 8.24 15.36
CA LEU A 252 19.47 8.65 16.60
C LEU A 252 20.10 7.91 17.79
N ASP A 253 19.81 8.35 19.00
CA ASP A 253 20.27 7.72 20.25
C ASP A 253 19.54 6.39 20.54
N VAL A 254 19.53 5.51 19.54
CA VAL A 254 18.94 4.16 19.58
C VAL A 254 20.01 3.13 19.28
N LEU A 255 20.02 2.05 20.05
CA LEU A 255 20.86 0.88 19.81
C LEU A 255 20.02 -0.26 19.26
N TYR A 256 20.58 -0.98 18.30
CA TYR A 256 19.92 -2.12 17.68
C TYR A 256 20.56 -3.41 18.16
N LYS A 257 19.78 -4.28 18.80
CA LYS A 257 20.22 -5.52 19.43
C LYS A 257 19.60 -6.73 18.74
N LYS A 258 20.39 -7.77 18.51
CA LYS A 258 19.90 -9.03 17.97
C LYS A 258 19.07 -9.79 18.99
N PHE A 259 18.21 -10.66 18.50
CA PHE A 259 17.58 -11.68 19.32
C PHE A 259 18.65 -12.69 19.80
N ALA A 260 18.60 -13.05 21.07
CA ALA A 260 19.51 -14.07 21.66
C ALA A 260 19.11 -15.49 21.25
N GLN A 261 17.83 -15.72 21.14
CA GLN A 261 17.17 -16.95 20.67
C GLN A 261 15.91 -16.50 19.94
N ASP A 262 15.22 -17.36 19.24
CA ASP A 262 14.05 -17.04 18.44
C ASP A 262 14.37 -15.98 17.35
N GLN A 263 14.16 -16.31 16.12
CA GLN A 263 14.39 -15.38 15.01
C GLN A 263 13.05 -14.88 14.50
N LEU A 264 12.86 -13.58 14.49
CA LEU A 264 11.74 -12.93 13.81
C LEU A 264 12.25 -12.38 12.50
N THR A 265 11.51 -12.64 11.43
CA THR A 265 11.86 -12.17 10.10
C THR A 265 10.77 -11.29 9.52
N ALA A 266 11.19 -10.35 8.71
CA ALA A 266 10.34 -9.43 7.97
C ALA A 266 10.47 -9.73 6.49
N GLU A 267 9.34 -10.07 5.84
CA GLU A 267 9.32 -10.43 4.43
C GLU A 267 8.79 -9.27 3.59
N TRP A 268 9.43 -9.04 2.46
CA TRP A 268 8.99 -8.15 1.40
C TRP A 268 8.47 -8.94 0.21
N ILE A 269 7.34 -8.52 -0.31
CA ILE A 269 6.73 -9.10 -1.50
C ILE A 269 6.46 -8.05 -2.56
N LEU A 270 6.49 -8.52 -3.81
CA LEU A 270 6.01 -7.82 -4.98
C LEU A 270 4.74 -8.52 -5.46
N SER A 271 3.67 -7.76 -5.65
CA SER A 271 2.39 -8.31 -6.10
C SER A 271 1.88 -7.59 -7.33
N TYR A 272 1.29 -8.33 -8.27
CA TYR A 272 0.70 -7.79 -9.50
C TYR A 272 -0.46 -8.65 -9.97
N LYS A 273 -1.33 -8.10 -10.82
CA LYS A 273 -2.46 -8.84 -11.38
C LYS A 273 -1.98 -9.89 -12.39
N ARG A 274 -2.49 -11.13 -12.28
CA ARG A 274 -2.13 -12.26 -13.16
C ARG A 274 -2.38 -11.92 -14.63
N GLU A 275 -3.51 -11.29 -14.92
CA GLU A 275 -3.91 -10.85 -16.25
C GLU A 275 -3.58 -9.37 -16.48
N ASN A 276 -2.33 -8.99 -16.24
CA ASN A 276 -1.86 -7.65 -16.59
C ASN A 276 -1.19 -7.70 -17.97
N HIS A 277 -1.62 -6.83 -18.86
CA HIS A 277 -1.14 -6.77 -20.25
C HIS A 277 -0.11 -5.67 -20.49
N ASN A 278 0.36 -5.00 -19.44
CA ASN A 278 1.39 -3.96 -19.57
C ASN A 278 2.78 -4.58 -19.77
N PRO A 279 3.38 -4.50 -20.96
CA PRO A 279 4.70 -5.09 -21.22
C PRO A 279 5.80 -4.51 -20.32
N ALA A 280 5.70 -3.23 -19.96
CA ALA A 280 6.64 -2.55 -19.10
C ALA A 280 6.65 -3.16 -17.68
N LEU A 281 5.49 -3.65 -17.19
CA LEU A 281 5.41 -4.35 -15.92
C LEU A 281 6.26 -5.61 -15.92
N PHE A 282 6.24 -6.40 -16.99
CA PHE A 282 7.01 -7.64 -17.04
C PHE A 282 8.51 -7.36 -17.02
N HIS A 283 8.96 -6.26 -17.64
CA HIS A 283 10.35 -5.81 -17.52
C HIS A 283 10.72 -5.48 -16.07
N LEU A 284 9.85 -4.74 -15.36
CA LEU A 284 10.10 -4.40 -13.95
C LEU A 284 10.12 -5.66 -13.07
N VAL A 285 9.12 -6.53 -13.21
CA VAL A 285 9.00 -7.75 -12.40
C VAL A 285 10.21 -8.66 -12.62
N HIS A 286 10.57 -8.88 -13.87
CA HIS A 286 11.73 -9.73 -14.22
C HIS A 286 13.02 -9.13 -13.67
N HIS A 287 13.25 -7.84 -13.91
CA HIS A 287 14.45 -7.14 -13.46
C HIS A 287 14.60 -7.17 -11.93
N VAL A 288 13.52 -6.93 -11.19
CA VAL A 288 13.53 -6.93 -9.73
C VAL A 288 13.72 -8.34 -9.15
N LEU A 289 13.11 -9.37 -9.76
CA LEU A 289 13.21 -10.74 -9.27
C LEU A 289 14.55 -11.39 -9.60
N GLU A 290 15.20 -11.03 -10.71
CA GLU A 290 16.54 -11.54 -11.07
C GLU A 290 17.65 -10.87 -10.27
N ARG A 291 17.38 -9.68 -9.73
CA ARG A 291 18.35 -8.86 -9.01
C ARG A 291 18.05 -8.80 -7.51
N THR A 292 17.74 -9.96 -6.91
CA THR A 292 17.57 -10.06 -5.44
C THR A 292 18.83 -9.68 -4.65
N ASP A 293 19.97 -9.59 -5.31
CA ASP A 293 21.23 -9.04 -4.78
C ASP A 293 21.17 -7.52 -4.52
N LEU A 294 20.17 -6.82 -5.05
CA LEU A 294 19.97 -5.38 -4.85
C LEU A 294 19.52 -5.01 -3.43
N PHE A 295 18.96 -5.96 -2.70
CA PHE A 295 18.27 -5.71 -1.43
C PHE A 295 19.08 -6.16 -0.17
#